data_5260e5da157f3ea3bd638978c3684c6a
#
_entry.id   5260e5da157f3ea3bd638978c3684c6a
#
_cell.length_a   1.000
_cell.length_b   1.000
_cell.length_c   1.000
_cell.angle_alpha   90.00
_cell.angle_beta   90.00
_cell.angle_gamma   90.00
#
_symmetry.space_group_name_H-M   'P 1'
#
loop_
_entity.id
_entity.type
_entity.pdbx_description
1 polymer ?
#
loop_
_entity_poly.entity_id
_entity_poly.type
_entity_poly.pdbx_seq_one_letter_code
_entity_poly.pdbx_strand_id
1 'polypeptide(L)'
;LEAMTGQLQPTGTDYIIHALGDRQRLAYLQTFQQGNFDIVVTPSPKVAPPERWSRNANWWFYRELYRYWQPVANTFQSGGMHLFWERTGTDNNLNVETTTAATLQGDGTVLVTVTAADADFCGVADVTLHYGLVSSDSMDHPFDRQFLHVTCVTENELCAAAERDTNQGDFYLPTDRDSYEVPITISNGVGQILLTAKSGSGTVYPQVNAVEVNATYQDWEYFFE
;
A
#
# COMPACT_ATOMS: atom_id res chain seq x y z
N LEU A 1 -15.15 1.30 -21.80
CA LEU A 1 -13.93 1.54 -22.59
C LEU A 1 -13.75 0.45 -23.65
N GLU A 2 -13.76 -0.84 -23.30
CA GLU A 2 -13.58 -1.96 -24.22
C GLU A 2 -14.56 -1.94 -25.40
N ALA A 3 -15.85 -1.69 -25.12
CA ALA A 3 -16.87 -1.57 -26.17
C ALA A 3 -16.64 -0.41 -27.15
N MET A 4 -15.91 0.61 -26.73
CA MET A 4 -15.60 1.79 -27.56
C MET A 4 -14.30 1.63 -28.35
N THR A 5 -13.34 0.91 -27.82
CA THR A 5 -11.99 0.77 -28.38
C THR A 5 -11.79 -0.53 -29.12
N GLY A 6 -12.65 -1.52 -28.89
CA GLY A 6 -12.50 -2.88 -29.41
C GLY A 6 -11.33 -3.66 -28.79
N GLN A 7 -10.70 -3.10 -27.74
CA GLN A 7 -9.61 -3.74 -27.02
C GLN A 7 -10.16 -4.49 -25.82
N LEU A 8 -9.76 -5.75 -25.68
CA LEU A 8 -10.10 -6.55 -24.51
C LEU A 8 -9.12 -6.27 -23.38
N GLN A 9 -9.64 -6.27 -22.16
CA GLN A 9 -8.79 -6.22 -20.99
C GLN A 9 -7.92 -7.49 -20.93
N PRO A 10 -6.61 -7.35 -20.78
CA PRO A 10 -5.71 -8.51 -20.86
C PRO A 10 -5.72 -9.38 -19.61
N THR A 11 -6.14 -8.81 -18.47
CA THR A 11 -6.26 -9.53 -17.20
C THR A 11 -7.58 -10.29 -17.10
N GLY A 12 -7.57 -11.43 -16.43
CA GLY A 12 -8.77 -12.24 -16.22
C GLY A 12 -9.79 -11.63 -15.23
N THR A 13 -9.44 -10.48 -14.63
CA THR A 13 -10.30 -9.72 -13.72
C THR A 13 -10.33 -8.26 -14.19
N ASP A 14 -11.50 -7.66 -14.13
CA ASP A 14 -11.75 -6.30 -14.61
C ASP A 14 -11.26 -5.20 -13.66
N TYR A 15 -11.05 -5.54 -12.40
CA TYR A 15 -10.55 -4.60 -11.40
C TYR A 15 -9.65 -5.32 -10.39
N ILE A 16 -8.57 -4.65 -9.97
CA ILE A 16 -7.51 -5.24 -9.13
C ILE A 16 -8.03 -5.83 -7.81
N ILE A 17 -9.06 -5.22 -7.21
CA ILE A 17 -9.64 -5.71 -5.96
C ILE A 17 -10.34 -7.08 -6.12
N HIS A 18 -10.64 -7.49 -7.35
CA HIS A 18 -11.22 -8.79 -7.66
C HIS A 18 -10.16 -9.90 -7.81
N ALA A 19 -8.87 -9.55 -7.79
CA ALA A 19 -7.79 -10.54 -7.77
C ALA A 19 -7.63 -11.11 -6.35
N LEU A 20 -8.53 -12.03 -6.00
CA LEU A 20 -8.60 -12.65 -4.69
C LEU A 20 -7.65 -13.85 -4.59
N GLY A 21 -6.83 -13.84 -3.53
CA GLY A 21 -5.86 -14.91 -3.26
C GLY A 21 -4.63 -14.89 -4.15
N ASP A 22 -3.57 -15.55 -3.69
CA ASP A 22 -2.23 -15.45 -4.27
C ASP A 22 -2.15 -15.89 -5.73
N ARG A 23 -2.90 -16.92 -6.09
CA ARG A 23 -2.90 -17.43 -7.48
C ARG A 23 -3.41 -16.38 -8.47
N GLN A 24 -4.51 -15.69 -8.12
CA GLN A 24 -5.08 -14.67 -9.01
C GLN A 24 -4.21 -13.41 -9.04
N ARG A 25 -3.67 -13.00 -7.90
CA ARG A 25 -2.73 -11.88 -7.78
C ARG A 25 -1.48 -12.12 -8.62
N LEU A 26 -0.89 -13.31 -8.51
CA LEU A 26 0.27 -13.69 -9.30
C LEU A 26 -0.03 -13.69 -10.80
N ALA A 27 -1.16 -14.27 -11.22
CA ALA A 27 -1.57 -14.28 -12.62
C ALA A 27 -1.81 -12.86 -13.17
N TYR A 28 -2.44 -12.00 -12.36
CA TYR A 28 -2.63 -10.59 -12.70
C TYR A 28 -1.31 -9.86 -12.88
N LEU A 29 -0.40 -10.01 -11.91
CA LEU A 29 0.91 -9.38 -11.94
C LEU A 29 1.77 -9.86 -13.12
N GLN A 30 1.78 -11.16 -13.39
CA GLN A 30 2.49 -11.72 -14.55
C GLN A 30 1.94 -11.15 -15.88
N THR A 31 0.62 -11.05 -16.01
CA THR A 31 0.01 -10.43 -17.17
C THR A 31 0.40 -8.96 -17.31
N PHE A 32 0.45 -8.23 -16.19
CA PHE A 32 0.86 -6.84 -16.16
C PHE A 32 2.33 -6.66 -16.56
N GLN A 33 3.23 -7.48 -16.02
CA GLN A 33 4.68 -7.40 -16.30
C GLN A 33 5.02 -7.79 -17.74
N GLN A 34 4.34 -8.82 -18.26
CA GLN A 34 4.60 -9.38 -19.59
C GLN A 34 3.81 -8.71 -20.71
N GLY A 35 2.76 -7.98 -20.33
CA GLY A 35 1.89 -7.31 -21.28
C GLY A 35 2.59 -6.18 -22.03
N ASN A 36 2.28 -6.06 -23.31
CA ASN A 36 2.76 -4.95 -24.13
C ASN A 36 1.75 -3.81 -24.07
N PHE A 37 1.70 -3.15 -22.91
CA PHE A 37 0.88 -1.97 -22.72
C PHE A 37 1.75 -0.74 -22.82
N ASP A 38 1.26 0.27 -23.52
CA ASP A 38 1.91 1.58 -23.59
C ASP A 38 1.49 2.46 -22.41
N ILE A 39 0.23 2.33 -21.98
CA ILE A 39 -0.38 3.17 -20.95
C ILE A 39 -1.15 2.31 -19.96
N VAL A 40 -1.02 2.65 -18.69
CA VAL A 40 -1.85 2.17 -17.58
C VAL A 40 -2.64 3.34 -17.01
N VAL A 41 -3.87 3.11 -16.63
CA VAL A 41 -4.74 4.13 -16.02
C VAL A 41 -5.15 3.69 -14.64
N THR A 42 -4.92 4.53 -13.65
CA THR A 42 -5.39 4.33 -12.28
C THR A 42 -6.21 5.52 -11.82
N PRO A 43 -7.19 5.34 -10.93
CA PRO A 43 -7.75 6.47 -10.19
C PRO A 43 -6.66 7.11 -9.33
N SER A 44 -6.77 8.42 -9.09
CA SER A 44 -5.87 9.10 -8.16
C SER A 44 -6.36 8.94 -6.73
N PRO A 45 -5.53 8.42 -5.82
CA PRO A 45 -5.86 8.35 -4.40
C PRO A 45 -6.11 9.72 -3.75
N LYS A 46 -5.60 10.79 -4.36
CA LYS A 46 -5.80 12.17 -3.91
C LYS A 46 -7.26 12.62 -4.02
N VAL A 47 -7.92 12.24 -5.12
CA VAL A 47 -9.28 12.71 -5.46
C VAL A 47 -10.33 11.66 -5.15
N ALA A 48 -9.97 10.40 -5.19
CA ALA A 48 -10.84 9.27 -4.89
C ALA A 48 -10.40 8.60 -3.58
N PRO A 49 -10.94 9.03 -2.44
CA PRO A 49 -10.52 8.53 -1.13
C PRO A 49 -10.47 7.00 -0.97
N PRO A 50 -11.44 6.22 -1.52
CA PRO A 50 -11.34 4.76 -1.48
C PRO A 50 -10.10 4.18 -2.17
N GLU A 51 -9.47 4.94 -3.06
CA GLU A 51 -8.29 4.46 -3.80
C GLU A 51 -7.03 4.38 -2.94
N ARG A 52 -6.93 5.17 -1.87
CA ARG A 52 -5.82 5.02 -0.90
C ARG A 52 -5.86 3.64 -0.24
N TRP A 53 -7.04 3.23 0.19
CA TRP A 53 -7.25 1.87 0.68
C TRP A 53 -6.93 0.83 -0.40
N SER A 54 -7.42 1.02 -1.62
CA SER A 54 -7.19 0.12 -2.74
C SER A 54 -5.70 -0.02 -3.05
N ARG A 55 -4.95 1.08 -3.09
CA ARG A 55 -3.50 1.10 -3.26
C ARG A 55 -2.81 0.30 -2.15
N ASN A 56 -3.10 0.62 -0.90
CA ASN A 56 -2.43 0.02 0.25
C ASN A 56 -2.74 -1.47 0.37
N ALA A 57 -4.00 -1.87 0.20
CA ALA A 57 -4.43 -3.27 0.24
C ALA A 57 -3.92 -4.11 -0.94
N ASN A 58 -3.59 -3.46 -2.07
CA ASN A 58 -3.07 -4.11 -3.27
C ASN A 58 -1.62 -3.69 -3.56
N TRP A 59 -0.84 -3.44 -2.52
CA TRP A 59 0.55 -3.00 -2.67
C TRP A 59 1.40 -3.96 -3.50
N TRP A 60 1.10 -5.26 -3.50
CA TRP A 60 1.69 -6.27 -4.37
C TRP A 60 1.71 -5.90 -5.86
N PHE A 61 0.72 -5.08 -6.32
CA PHE A 61 0.64 -4.56 -7.68
C PHE A 61 1.23 -3.14 -7.77
N TYR A 62 0.85 -2.25 -6.85
CA TYR A 62 1.27 -0.84 -6.92
C TYR A 62 2.77 -0.66 -6.75
N ARG A 63 3.44 -1.54 -5.99
CA ARG A 63 4.91 -1.53 -5.91
C ARG A 63 5.56 -1.74 -7.27
N GLU A 64 5.00 -2.60 -8.12
CA GLU A 64 5.46 -2.81 -9.49
C GLU A 64 5.18 -1.61 -10.38
N LEU A 65 4.01 -0.99 -10.23
CA LEU A 65 3.65 0.22 -10.94
C LEU A 65 4.60 1.36 -10.59
N TYR A 66 4.82 1.64 -9.30
CA TYR A 66 5.75 2.70 -8.86
C TYR A 66 7.19 2.44 -9.31
N ARG A 67 7.57 1.20 -9.40
CA ARG A 67 8.94 0.80 -9.73
C ARG A 67 9.30 0.97 -11.21
N TYR A 68 8.37 0.68 -12.11
CA TYR A 68 8.67 0.60 -13.55
C TYR A 68 7.82 1.52 -14.42
N TRP A 69 6.97 2.33 -13.81
CA TRP A 69 6.10 3.26 -14.51
C TRP A 69 6.19 4.63 -13.86
N GLN A 70 5.89 5.66 -14.65
CA GLN A 70 5.80 7.05 -14.18
C GLN A 70 4.48 7.67 -14.63
N PRO A 71 3.85 8.51 -13.83
CA PRO A 71 2.68 9.25 -14.26
C PRO A 71 3.08 10.33 -15.26
N VAL A 72 2.41 10.38 -16.40
CA VAL A 72 2.70 11.32 -17.50
C VAL A 72 1.57 12.30 -17.75
N ALA A 73 0.36 11.98 -17.27
CA ALA A 73 -0.81 12.85 -17.43
C ALA A 73 -1.84 12.55 -16.36
N ASN A 74 -2.74 13.51 -16.17
CA ASN A 74 -3.96 13.33 -15.40
C ASN A 74 -5.17 13.88 -16.15
N THR A 75 -6.37 13.49 -15.73
CA THR A 75 -7.61 14.05 -16.24
C THR A 75 -8.67 14.10 -15.15
N PHE A 76 -9.48 15.15 -15.22
CA PHE A 76 -10.71 15.28 -14.44
C PHE A 76 -11.87 14.70 -15.22
N GLN A 77 -12.55 13.70 -14.63
CA GLN A 77 -13.85 13.23 -15.11
C GLN A 77 -14.87 13.35 -13.97
N SER A 78 -16.16 13.27 -14.28
CA SER A 78 -17.20 13.28 -13.25
C SER A 78 -17.01 12.05 -12.33
N GLY A 79 -16.56 12.27 -11.12
CA GLY A 79 -16.32 11.22 -10.15
C GLY A 79 -14.86 10.97 -9.79
N GLY A 80 -13.89 11.71 -10.35
CA GLY A 80 -12.51 11.59 -9.90
C GLY A 80 -11.46 11.95 -10.95
N MET A 81 -10.24 12.07 -10.48
CA MET A 81 -9.05 12.26 -11.31
C MET A 81 -8.45 10.90 -11.63
N HIS A 82 -8.05 10.70 -12.88
CA HIS A 82 -7.31 9.52 -13.32
C HIS A 82 -5.87 9.91 -13.62
N LEU A 83 -4.94 9.02 -13.24
CA LEU A 83 -3.52 9.11 -13.59
C LEU A 83 -3.24 8.17 -14.75
N PHE A 84 -2.51 8.67 -15.73
CA PHE A 84 -1.99 7.92 -16.87
C PHE A 84 -0.52 7.65 -16.61
N TRP A 85 -0.15 6.39 -16.66
CA TRP A 85 1.21 5.93 -16.41
C TRP A 85 1.81 5.37 -17.68
N GLU A 86 3.05 5.72 -17.94
CA GLU A 86 3.86 5.20 -19.02
C GLU A 86 5.03 4.38 -18.45
N ARG A 87 5.40 3.31 -19.12
CA ARG A 87 6.52 2.46 -18.70
C ARG A 87 7.84 3.19 -18.88
N THR A 88 8.65 3.26 -17.82
CA THR A 88 9.95 3.96 -17.86
C THR A 88 11.05 3.14 -18.53
N GLY A 89 10.91 1.82 -18.57
CA GLY A 89 11.98 0.91 -19.02
C GLY A 89 13.17 0.81 -18.05
N THR A 90 13.16 1.56 -16.97
CA THR A 90 14.17 1.57 -15.90
C THR A 90 13.52 1.42 -14.54
N ASP A 91 14.29 0.98 -13.56
CA ASP A 91 13.86 0.91 -12.17
C ASP A 91 13.87 2.31 -11.54
N ASN A 92 12.72 2.79 -11.08
CA ASN A 92 12.54 4.10 -10.45
C ASN A 92 12.88 4.10 -8.96
N ASN A 93 13.44 3.02 -8.44
CA ASN A 93 13.83 2.94 -7.04
C ASN A 93 14.82 4.05 -6.68
N LEU A 94 14.48 4.86 -5.71
CA LEU A 94 15.30 6.01 -5.28
C LEU A 94 16.46 5.62 -4.36
N ASN A 95 16.44 4.42 -3.77
CA ASN A 95 17.45 3.94 -2.81
C ASN A 95 17.74 4.96 -1.69
N VAL A 96 16.71 5.59 -1.16
CA VAL A 96 16.84 6.54 -0.06
C VAL A 96 17.26 5.78 1.20
N GLU A 97 18.34 6.22 1.84
CA GLU A 97 18.79 5.64 3.10
C GLU A 97 17.73 5.83 4.18
N THR A 98 17.34 4.74 4.83
CA THR A 98 16.27 4.74 5.82
C THR A 98 16.65 3.94 7.06
N THR A 99 16.09 4.33 8.19
CA THR A 99 16.10 3.54 9.43
C THR A 99 14.70 3.13 9.82
N THR A 100 14.56 2.00 10.50
CA THR A 100 13.27 1.46 10.89
C THR A 100 13.22 1.14 12.37
N ALA A 101 12.04 1.30 12.97
CA ALA A 101 11.76 0.92 14.34
C ALA A 101 10.35 0.35 14.47
N ALA A 102 10.18 -0.67 15.30
CA ALA A 102 8.89 -1.19 15.72
C ALA A 102 8.79 -1.10 17.24
N THR A 103 7.79 -0.39 17.75
CA THR A 103 7.64 -0.11 19.17
C THR A 103 6.29 -0.56 19.67
N LEU A 104 6.27 -1.50 20.63
CA LEU A 104 5.07 -1.92 21.32
C LEU A 104 4.56 -0.77 22.21
N GLN A 105 3.30 -0.41 22.04
CA GLN A 105 2.62 0.61 22.83
C GLN A 105 1.97 0.00 24.07
N GLY A 106 1.64 0.84 25.05
CA GLY A 106 1.03 0.38 26.31
C GLY A 106 -0.37 -0.23 26.17
N ASP A 107 -1.06 0.02 25.04
CA ASP A 107 -2.37 -0.54 24.70
C ASP A 107 -2.28 -1.85 23.88
N GLY A 108 -1.07 -2.36 23.65
CA GLY A 108 -0.83 -3.58 22.89
C GLY A 108 -0.77 -3.38 21.38
N THR A 109 -0.84 -2.15 20.87
CA THR A 109 -0.59 -1.85 19.47
C THR A 109 0.91 -1.74 19.18
N VAL A 110 1.32 -1.89 17.93
CA VAL A 110 2.72 -1.69 17.52
C VAL A 110 2.82 -0.54 16.55
N LEU A 111 3.60 0.48 16.93
CA LEU A 111 3.95 1.58 16.05
C LEU A 111 5.19 1.19 15.24
N VAL A 112 5.05 1.17 13.92
CA VAL A 112 6.16 1.00 12.99
C VAL A 112 6.52 2.38 12.42
N THR A 113 7.78 2.74 12.52
CA THR A 113 8.32 4.02 12.04
C THR A 113 9.43 3.75 11.03
N VAL A 114 9.37 4.45 9.90
CA VAL A 114 10.44 4.54 8.91
C VAL A 114 10.92 5.98 8.89
N THR A 115 12.22 6.18 9.00
CA THR A 115 12.84 7.51 8.96
C THR A 115 13.85 7.55 7.81
N ALA A 116 13.66 8.48 6.88
CA ALA A 116 14.60 8.73 5.81
C ALA A 116 15.76 9.62 6.31
N ALA A 117 16.96 9.44 5.77
CA ALA A 117 18.10 10.28 6.08
C ALA A 117 17.89 11.73 5.63
N ASP A 118 17.15 11.92 4.54
CA ASP A 118 16.70 13.22 4.08
C ASP A 118 15.41 13.62 4.80
N ALA A 119 15.49 14.65 5.63
CA ALA A 119 14.37 15.14 6.43
C ALA A 119 13.25 15.81 5.60
N ASP A 120 13.53 16.19 4.36
CA ASP A 120 12.55 16.78 3.45
C ASP A 120 11.97 15.75 2.48
N PHE A 121 12.38 14.48 2.59
CA PHE A 121 11.92 13.45 1.69
C PHE A 121 10.42 13.18 1.82
N CYS A 122 9.73 13.21 0.68
CA CYS A 122 8.34 12.85 0.52
C CYS A 122 8.20 11.69 -0.47
N GLY A 123 7.53 10.62 -0.05
CA GLY A 123 7.38 9.45 -0.91
C GLY A 123 6.73 8.26 -0.22
N VAL A 124 6.94 7.09 -0.78
CA VAL A 124 6.42 5.82 -0.27
C VAL A 124 7.57 4.84 -0.07
N ALA A 125 7.71 4.32 1.14
CA ALA A 125 8.61 3.21 1.43
C ALA A 125 7.91 1.87 1.15
N ASP A 126 8.61 0.97 0.47
CA ASP A 126 8.21 -0.43 0.29
C ASP A 126 8.77 -1.25 1.45
N VAL A 127 7.93 -1.57 2.40
CA VAL A 127 8.33 -2.13 3.68
C VAL A 127 7.87 -3.58 3.80
N THR A 128 8.78 -4.49 4.11
CA THR A 128 8.47 -5.86 4.51
C THR A 128 8.33 -5.91 6.02
N LEU A 129 7.13 -6.26 6.50
CA LEU A 129 6.87 -6.54 7.90
C LEU A 129 6.98 -8.03 8.15
N HIS A 130 7.74 -8.42 9.16
CA HIS A 130 7.72 -9.78 9.74
C HIS A 130 6.94 -9.74 11.04
N TYR A 131 5.79 -10.40 11.09
CA TYR A 131 4.85 -10.27 12.19
C TYR A 131 4.25 -11.61 12.63
N GLY A 132 3.70 -11.61 13.81
CA GLY A 132 2.91 -12.69 14.37
C GLY A 132 1.78 -12.13 15.22
N LEU A 133 0.84 -12.97 15.58
CA LEU A 133 -0.20 -12.67 16.53
C LEU A 133 0.00 -13.51 17.79
N VAL A 134 0.09 -12.85 18.93
CA VAL A 134 0.14 -13.52 20.23
C VAL A 134 -1.26 -13.45 20.83
N SER A 135 -1.91 -14.60 20.97
CA SER A 135 -3.21 -14.70 21.63
C SER A 135 -3.02 -15.20 23.05
N SER A 136 -3.68 -14.54 23.99
CA SER A 136 -3.77 -15.03 25.38
C SER A 136 -4.73 -16.22 25.54
N ASP A 137 -5.67 -16.43 24.57
CA ASP A 137 -6.78 -17.39 24.69
C ASP A 137 -6.95 -18.28 23.43
N SER A 138 -5.86 -18.72 22.84
CA SER A 138 -5.86 -19.42 21.53
C SER A 138 -6.58 -20.79 21.52
N MET A 139 -6.92 -21.36 22.67
CA MET A 139 -7.58 -22.67 22.73
C MET A 139 -9.09 -22.64 22.83
N ASP A 140 -9.68 -21.54 23.31
CA ASP A 140 -11.11 -21.50 23.61
C ASP A 140 -11.99 -21.08 22.40
N HIS A 141 -11.40 -20.48 21.37
CA HIS A 141 -12.12 -19.98 20.21
C HIS A 141 -11.46 -20.27 18.88
N PRO A 142 -11.42 -21.54 18.42
CA PRO A 142 -10.72 -21.95 17.21
C PRO A 142 -11.32 -21.38 15.91
N PHE A 143 -12.50 -20.76 15.99
CA PHE A 143 -13.17 -20.13 14.84
C PHE A 143 -13.11 -18.61 14.84
N ASP A 144 -12.48 -18.00 15.86
CA ASP A 144 -12.30 -16.56 15.88
C ASP A 144 -11.30 -16.14 14.80
N ARG A 145 -11.80 -15.36 13.86
CA ARG A 145 -10.95 -14.74 12.87
C ARG A 145 -10.16 -13.61 13.51
N GLN A 146 -8.86 -13.77 13.50
CA GLN A 146 -7.94 -12.70 13.90
C GLN A 146 -7.65 -11.84 12.68
N PHE A 147 -7.59 -10.53 12.89
CA PHE A 147 -7.25 -9.56 11.86
C PHE A 147 -6.12 -8.68 12.37
N LEU A 148 -5.18 -8.39 11.52
CA LEU A 148 -4.17 -7.36 11.76
C LEU A 148 -4.54 -6.13 10.95
N HIS A 149 -5.03 -5.11 11.64
CA HIS A 149 -5.42 -3.85 11.05
C HIS A 149 -4.23 -2.90 10.99
N VAL A 150 -4.02 -2.29 9.85
CA VAL A 150 -3.00 -1.28 9.61
C VAL A 150 -3.67 0.07 9.50
N THR A 151 -3.30 0.99 10.37
CA THR A 151 -3.72 2.39 10.31
C THR A 151 -2.54 3.24 9.87
N CYS A 152 -2.73 4.04 8.82
CA CYS A 152 -1.73 5.01 8.39
C CYS A 152 -1.75 6.20 9.35
N VAL A 153 -0.61 6.47 10.01
CA VAL A 153 -0.48 7.53 11.03
C VAL A 153 0.14 8.79 10.44
N THR A 154 1.03 8.64 9.48
CA THR A 154 1.70 9.80 8.87
C THR A 154 0.70 10.64 8.10
N GLU A 155 0.55 11.87 8.56
CA GLU A 155 -0.20 12.89 7.85
C GLU A 155 0.72 13.56 6.81
N ASN A 156 0.29 13.55 5.57
CA ASN A 156 1.05 14.16 4.49
C ASN A 156 0.64 15.62 4.29
N GLU A 157 1.02 16.49 5.24
CA GLU A 157 0.63 17.91 5.21
C GLU A 157 1.38 18.73 4.16
N LEU A 158 2.62 18.36 3.88
CA LEU A 158 3.49 19.12 2.97
C LEU A 158 3.68 18.43 1.62
N CYS A 159 3.46 17.13 1.55
CA CYS A 159 3.66 16.35 0.33
C CYS A 159 2.40 16.20 -0.51
N ALA A 160 1.23 16.55 0.01
CA ALA A 160 -0.02 16.57 -0.77
C ALA A 160 -0.98 17.61 -0.20
N ALA A 161 -1.47 18.50 -1.04
CA ALA A 161 -2.48 19.50 -0.70
C ALA A 161 -3.90 18.90 -0.50
N ALA A 162 -4.04 17.58 -0.37
CA ALA A 162 -5.32 16.92 -0.24
C ALA A 162 -5.88 17.05 1.17
N GLU A 163 -7.14 17.45 1.25
CA GLU A 163 -7.94 17.42 2.47
C GLU A 163 -7.87 16.04 3.14
N ARG A 164 -7.64 16.05 4.45
CA ARG A 164 -7.42 14.87 5.25
C ARG A 164 -8.72 14.17 5.57
N ASP A 165 -8.78 12.93 5.22
CA ASP A 165 -9.59 11.98 5.94
C ASP A 165 -8.66 10.94 6.55
N THR A 166 -8.41 11.06 7.84
CA THR A 166 -7.44 10.27 8.61
C THR A 166 -7.72 8.75 8.61
N ASN A 167 -8.90 8.34 8.15
CA ASN A 167 -9.30 6.94 8.08
C ASN A 167 -9.20 6.32 6.68
N GLN A 168 -8.75 7.08 5.70
CA GLN A 168 -8.73 6.65 4.30
C GLN A 168 -7.35 6.11 3.92
N GLY A 169 -7.18 4.86 4.03
CA GLY A 169 -5.92 4.17 3.70
C GLY A 169 -5.67 2.99 4.59
N ASP A 170 -6.50 2.83 5.62
CA ASP A 170 -6.47 1.69 6.51
C ASP A 170 -6.79 0.40 5.75
N PHE A 171 -6.07 -0.67 6.08
CA PHE A 171 -6.25 -1.97 5.44
C PHE A 171 -5.93 -3.11 6.42
N TYR A 172 -6.12 -4.35 5.98
CA TYR A 172 -5.86 -5.52 6.79
C TYR A 172 -4.75 -6.36 6.20
N LEU A 173 -3.87 -6.86 7.08
CA LEU A 173 -2.85 -7.83 6.70
C LEU A 173 -3.39 -9.26 6.81
N PRO A 174 -2.94 -10.16 5.92
CA PRO A 174 -3.20 -11.58 6.05
C PRO A 174 -2.67 -12.13 7.38
N THR A 175 -3.40 -13.04 8.00
CA THR A 175 -3.00 -13.69 9.26
C THR A 175 -2.60 -15.15 9.06
N ASP A 176 -2.60 -15.62 7.82
CA ASP A 176 -2.19 -16.96 7.40
C ASP A 176 -0.70 -17.04 7.01
N ARG A 177 0.03 -15.95 7.22
CA ARG A 177 1.47 -15.81 6.92
C ARG A 177 2.17 -14.96 7.96
N ASP A 178 3.48 -15.00 7.97
CA ASP A 178 4.36 -14.32 8.92
C ASP A 178 5.06 -13.08 8.35
N SER A 179 4.85 -12.79 7.07
CA SER A 179 5.41 -11.59 6.43
C SER A 179 4.51 -11.04 5.34
N TYR A 180 4.55 -9.73 5.15
CA TYR A 180 3.81 -9.05 4.09
C TYR A 180 4.45 -7.71 3.74
N GLU A 181 4.42 -7.35 2.46
CA GLU A 181 4.87 -6.05 1.97
C GLU A 181 3.75 -5.03 2.09
N VAL A 182 4.09 -3.87 2.64
CA VAL A 182 3.17 -2.75 2.86
C VAL A 182 3.80 -1.42 2.42
N PRO A 183 3.01 -0.48 1.92
CA PRO A 183 3.49 0.87 1.70
C PRO A 183 3.43 1.65 3.02
N ILE A 184 4.48 2.44 3.27
CA ILE A 184 4.45 3.46 4.32
C ILE A 184 4.74 4.80 3.68
N THR A 185 3.77 5.69 3.70
CA THR A 185 3.95 7.07 3.22
C THR A 185 4.91 7.81 4.13
N ILE A 186 5.93 8.40 3.54
CA ILE A 186 6.91 9.26 4.23
C ILE A 186 6.58 10.71 3.90
N SER A 187 6.46 11.53 4.92
CA SER A 187 6.27 12.96 4.81
C SER A 187 7.29 13.65 5.71
N ASN A 188 8.05 14.58 5.14
CA ASN A 188 9.13 15.25 5.88
C ASN A 188 10.09 14.24 6.54
N GLY A 189 10.52 13.25 5.79
CA GLY A 189 11.48 12.25 6.22
C GLY A 189 10.93 11.19 7.17
N VAL A 190 9.66 11.22 7.59
CA VAL A 190 9.11 10.25 8.55
C VAL A 190 7.82 9.63 8.03
N GLY A 191 7.73 8.31 8.13
CA GLY A 191 6.54 7.53 7.83
C GLY A 191 6.16 6.63 8.99
N GLN A 192 4.86 6.53 9.31
CA GLN A 192 4.38 5.73 10.43
C GLN A 192 3.09 4.99 10.12
N ILE A 193 3.02 3.75 10.57
CA ILE A 193 1.79 2.96 10.62
C ILE A 193 1.60 2.37 12.03
N LEU A 194 0.35 2.18 12.41
CA LEU A 194 -0.03 1.51 13.65
C LEU A 194 -0.66 0.16 13.32
N LEU A 195 -0.12 -0.89 13.93
CA LEU A 195 -0.64 -2.24 13.81
C LEU A 195 -1.51 -2.56 15.03
N THR A 196 -2.77 -2.91 14.77
CA THR A 196 -3.73 -3.26 15.80
C THR A 196 -4.31 -4.64 15.50
N ALA A 197 -4.12 -5.58 16.41
CA ALA A 197 -4.80 -6.86 16.28
C ALA A 197 -6.25 -6.74 16.75
N LYS A 198 -7.15 -7.30 15.97
CA LYS A 198 -8.57 -7.39 16.30
C LYS A 198 -8.99 -8.85 16.24
N SER A 199 -9.69 -9.30 17.29
CA SER A 199 -10.36 -10.60 17.32
C SER A 199 -11.81 -10.43 17.72
N GLY A 200 -12.66 -11.39 17.37
CA GLY A 200 -14.06 -11.42 17.80
C GLY A 200 -14.22 -11.65 19.29
N SER A 201 -13.24 -12.32 19.92
CA SER A 201 -13.17 -12.58 21.36
C SER A 201 -11.72 -12.64 21.82
N GLY A 202 -11.42 -12.09 22.98
CA GLY A 202 -10.10 -12.11 23.60
C GLY A 202 -9.16 -10.99 23.15
N THR A 203 -8.00 -10.93 23.78
CA THR A 203 -6.97 -9.94 23.50
C THR A 203 -5.88 -10.55 22.64
N VAL A 204 -5.63 -9.99 21.49
CA VAL A 204 -4.59 -10.40 20.56
C VAL A 204 -3.62 -9.23 20.38
N TYR A 205 -2.33 -9.51 20.44
CA TYR A 205 -1.30 -8.49 20.27
C TYR A 205 -0.47 -8.78 19.03
N PRO A 206 -0.21 -7.78 18.18
CA PRO A 206 0.75 -7.94 17.09
C PRO A 206 2.17 -8.03 17.67
N GLN A 207 2.96 -8.95 17.12
CA GLN A 207 4.39 -9.03 17.40
C GLN A 207 5.13 -8.79 16.10
N VAL A 208 5.84 -7.67 16.02
CA VAL A 208 6.70 -7.36 14.88
C VAL A 208 8.13 -7.72 15.24
N ASN A 209 8.68 -8.71 14.55
CA ASN A 209 10.02 -9.23 14.82
C ASN A 209 11.10 -8.53 14.01
N ALA A 210 10.77 -8.12 12.79
CA ALA A 210 11.67 -7.41 11.90
C ALA A 210 10.90 -6.48 10.96
N VAL A 211 11.55 -5.40 10.58
CA VAL A 211 11.06 -4.45 9.59
C VAL A 211 12.20 -4.18 8.63
N GLU A 212 11.96 -4.40 7.34
CA GLU A 212 12.93 -4.16 6.28
C GLU A 212 12.36 -3.17 5.28
N VAL A 213 13.18 -2.24 4.83
CA VAL A 213 12.83 -1.32 3.72
C VAL A 213 13.63 -1.73 2.51
N ASN A 214 12.94 -2.22 1.49
CA ASN A 214 13.58 -2.68 0.27
C ASN A 214 13.80 -1.57 -0.76
N ALA A 215 12.83 -0.63 -0.81
CA ALA A 215 12.86 0.46 -1.78
C ALA A 215 12.03 1.64 -1.27
N THR A 216 12.39 2.83 -1.74
CA THR A 216 11.59 4.04 -1.56
C THR A 216 11.25 4.62 -2.93
N TYR A 217 10.00 5.01 -3.09
CA TYR A 217 9.48 5.58 -4.33
C TYR A 217 8.99 6.98 -4.05
N GLN A 218 9.18 7.87 -5.00
CA GLN A 218 8.61 9.19 -4.94
C GLN A 218 7.07 9.09 -4.99
N ASP A 219 6.39 9.85 -4.14
CA ASP A 219 4.94 9.94 -4.21
C ASP A 219 4.55 10.98 -5.27
N TRP A 220 4.09 10.50 -6.41
CA TRP A 220 3.76 11.33 -7.56
C TRP A 220 2.44 12.09 -7.40
N GLU A 221 1.65 11.80 -6.36
CA GLU A 221 0.34 12.42 -6.17
C GLU A 221 0.42 13.93 -6.03
N TYR A 222 1.50 14.44 -5.46
CA TYR A 222 1.66 15.87 -5.24
C TYR A 222 2.14 16.66 -6.48
N PHE A 223 2.53 15.99 -7.56
CA PHE A 223 2.91 16.66 -8.80
C PHE A 223 1.72 17.09 -9.66
N PHE A 224 0.52 16.61 -9.33
CA PHE A 224 -0.68 16.83 -10.12
C PHE A 224 -1.70 17.68 -9.33
N GLU A 225 -1.27 18.82 -8.85
CA GLU A 225 -2.13 19.83 -8.22
C GLU A 225 -3.11 20.49 -9.18
#